data_67b41fe0ed91487d14a42e48808aaf12
#
_entry.id   67b41fe0ed91487d14a42e48808aaf12
#
_cell.length_a   1.000
_cell.length_b   1.000
_cell.length_c   1.000
_cell.angle_alpha   90.00
_cell.angle_beta   90.00
_cell.angle_gamma   90.00
#
_symmetry.space_group_name_H-M   'P 1'
#
loop_
_entity.id
_entity.type
_entity.pdbx_description
1 polymer ?
#
loop_
_entity_poly.entity_id
_entity_poly.type
_entity_poly.pdbx_seq_one_letter_code
_entity_poly.pdbx_strand_id
1 'polypeptide(L)'
;GNGNFLVEILRRKLAMVAAEAQTPEAFEFGAITALTGTYGIDITLENVLEARERLRILLVDAYSTRKNTWRPNDGFYDSVQYILGTNIILGDSWKGAHKIVVVEYTSPFPGKFFQRFFTLAELERPSGRLPKPHRTVGATHYLELRHAD
;
A
#
# COMPACT_ATOMS: atom_id res chain seq x y z
N GLY A 1 1.60 10.27 13.77
CA GLY A 1 1.79 9.26 14.80
C GLY A 1 2.63 8.08 14.36
N ASN A 2 2.64 7.07 15.19
CA ASN A 2 3.49 5.88 14.99
C ASN A 2 2.79 4.74 14.24
N GLY A 3 1.66 4.99 13.64
CA GLY A 3 0.93 4.00 12.86
C GLY A 3 -0.10 3.16 13.60
N ASN A 4 -0.40 3.46 14.87
CA ASN A 4 -1.38 2.67 15.63
C ASN A 4 -2.74 2.56 14.94
N PHE A 5 -3.23 3.68 14.41
CA PHE A 5 -4.51 3.73 13.70
C PHE A 5 -4.47 2.91 12.41
N LEU A 6 -3.38 3.04 11.65
CA LEU A 6 -3.21 2.31 10.39
C LEU A 6 -3.07 0.81 10.61
N VAL A 7 -2.37 0.41 11.67
CA VAL A 7 -2.23 -1.01 12.05
C VAL A 7 -3.59 -1.63 12.31
N GLU A 8 -4.46 -0.93 13.05
CA GLU A 8 -5.79 -1.44 13.36
C GLU A 8 -6.67 -1.57 12.12
N ILE A 9 -6.63 -0.58 11.22
CA ILE A 9 -7.38 -0.64 9.96
C ILE A 9 -6.90 -1.82 9.10
N LEU A 10 -5.59 -1.95 8.95
CA LEU A 10 -5.01 -3.03 8.13
C LEU A 10 -5.31 -4.40 8.74
N ARG A 11 -5.23 -4.53 10.07
CA ARG A 11 -5.55 -5.78 10.75
C ARG A 11 -6.96 -6.26 10.40
N ARG A 12 -7.95 -5.37 10.41
CA ARG A 12 -9.33 -5.70 10.07
C ARG A 12 -9.47 -6.15 8.62
N LYS A 13 -8.82 -5.45 7.71
CA LYS A 13 -8.84 -5.81 6.29
C LYS A 13 -8.18 -7.15 6.04
N LEU A 14 -7.05 -7.43 6.70
CA LEU A 14 -6.35 -8.71 6.57
C LEU A 14 -7.16 -9.87 7.13
N ALA A 15 -7.91 -9.65 8.21
CA ALA A 15 -8.80 -10.68 8.76
C ALA A 15 -9.86 -11.09 7.74
N MET A 16 -10.43 -10.12 7.01
CA MET A 16 -11.40 -10.42 5.95
C MET A 16 -10.75 -11.19 4.79
N VAL A 17 -9.58 -10.76 4.36
CA VAL A 17 -8.80 -11.45 3.32
C VAL A 17 -8.52 -12.89 3.74
N ALA A 18 -8.06 -13.08 4.97
CA ALA A 18 -7.73 -14.39 5.51
C ALA A 18 -8.94 -15.32 5.56
N ALA A 19 -10.12 -14.79 5.85
CA ALA A 19 -11.36 -15.57 5.91
C ALA A 19 -11.81 -16.06 4.53
N GLU A 20 -11.51 -15.33 3.47
CA GLU A 20 -12.00 -15.61 2.13
C GLU A 20 -11.01 -16.34 1.24
N ALA A 21 -9.70 -16.14 1.44
CA ALA A 21 -8.68 -16.68 0.54
C ALA A 21 -8.56 -18.20 0.65
N GLN A 22 -8.57 -18.86 -0.49
CA GLN A 22 -8.43 -20.32 -0.60
C GLN A 22 -7.05 -20.74 -1.13
N THR A 23 -6.26 -19.80 -1.65
CA THR A 23 -4.94 -20.06 -2.21
C THR A 23 -3.95 -19.02 -1.71
N PRO A 24 -2.63 -19.32 -1.73
CA PRO A 24 -1.62 -18.30 -1.41
C PRO A 24 -1.75 -17.05 -2.28
N GLU A 25 -1.99 -17.22 -3.57
CA GLU A 25 -2.10 -16.11 -4.53
C GLU A 25 -3.30 -15.23 -4.21
N ALA A 26 -4.43 -15.82 -3.85
CA ALA A 26 -5.63 -15.06 -3.47
C ALA A 26 -5.37 -14.28 -2.16
N PHE A 27 -4.70 -14.90 -1.20
CA PHE A 27 -4.32 -14.21 0.03
C PHE A 27 -3.36 -13.05 -0.24
N GLU A 28 -2.33 -13.31 -1.04
CA GLU A 28 -1.31 -12.30 -1.36
C GLU A 28 -1.91 -11.11 -2.09
N PHE A 29 -2.71 -11.37 -3.12
CA PHE A 29 -3.35 -10.29 -3.85
C PHE A 29 -4.32 -9.49 -2.96
N GLY A 30 -5.08 -10.16 -2.13
CA GLY A 30 -5.98 -9.51 -1.17
C GLY A 30 -5.22 -8.66 -0.14
N ALA A 31 -4.11 -9.18 0.37
CA ALA A 31 -3.26 -8.47 1.33
C ALA A 31 -2.63 -7.23 0.68
N ILE A 32 -2.11 -7.37 -0.53
CA ILE A 32 -1.55 -6.25 -1.30
C ILE A 32 -2.63 -5.20 -1.56
N THR A 33 -3.82 -5.63 -1.97
CA THR A 33 -4.95 -4.71 -2.20
C THR A 33 -5.30 -3.93 -0.95
N ALA A 34 -5.34 -4.60 0.21
CA ALA A 34 -5.60 -3.94 1.49
C ALA A 34 -4.51 -2.90 1.80
N LEU A 35 -3.25 -3.26 1.56
CA LEU A 35 -2.13 -2.37 1.81
C LEU A 35 -2.14 -1.15 0.88
N THR A 36 -2.51 -1.33 -0.38
CA THR A 36 -2.57 -0.22 -1.35
C THR A 36 -3.57 0.86 -0.96
N GLY A 37 -4.56 0.53 -0.14
CA GLY A 37 -5.53 1.48 0.40
C GLY A 37 -5.16 2.07 1.76
N THR A 38 -3.96 1.78 2.25
CA THR A 38 -3.49 2.24 3.57
C THR A 38 -2.46 3.34 3.39
N TYR A 39 -2.80 4.57 3.79
CA TYR A 39 -1.96 5.76 3.58
C TYR A 39 -1.68 6.45 4.90
N GLY A 40 -0.48 6.99 5.02
CA GLY A 40 -0.11 7.85 6.14
C GLY A 40 0.98 8.82 5.74
N ILE A 41 0.95 10.01 6.32
CA ILE A 41 1.96 11.04 6.13
C ILE A 41 2.37 11.53 7.51
N ASP A 42 3.67 11.59 7.76
CA ASP A 42 4.20 12.13 9.00
C ASP A 42 5.45 12.95 8.70
N ILE A 43 5.64 14.00 9.48
CA ILE A 43 6.78 14.90 9.32
C ILE A 43 8.06 14.31 9.94
N THR A 44 7.92 13.30 10.78
CA THR A 44 9.02 12.70 11.53
C THR A 44 9.46 11.40 10.88
N LEU A 45 10.73 11.31 10.48
CA LEU A 45 11.28 10.10 9.88
C LEU A 45 11.10 8.87 10.79
N GLU A 46 11.36 9.05 12.08
CA GLU A 46 11.21 7.97 13.06
C GLU A 46 9.80 7.38 13.04
N ASN A 47 8.78 8.23 13.03
CA ASN A 47 7.39 7.78 12.97
C ASN A 47 7.07 7.05 11.66
N VAL A 48 7.60 7.52 10.55
CA VAL A 48 7.40 6.87 9.24
C VAL A 48 8.02 5.48 9.23
N LEU A 49 9.26 5.36 9.72
CA LEU A 49 9.94 4.07 9.76
C LEU A 49 9.25 3.09 10.71
N GLU A 50 8.81 3.56 11.87
CA GLU A 50 8.07 2.73 12.82
C GLU A 50 6.75 2.25 12.22
N ALA A 51 6.00 3.13 11.60
CA ALA A 51 4.72 2.77 10.98
C ALA A 51 4.91 1.73 9.88
N ARG A 52 5.90 1.92 9.00
CA ARG A 52 6.21 0.95 7.94
C ARG A 52 6.55 -0.42 8.52
N GLU A 53 7.39 -0.46 9.54
CA GLU A 53 7.81 -1.72 10.16
C GLU A 53 6.64 -2.43 10.84
N ARG A 54 5.79 -1.70 11.54
CA ARG A 54 4.63 -2.29 12.21
C ARG A 54 3.63 -2.86 11.21
N LEU A 55 3.41 -2.18 10.09
CA LEU A 55 2.53 -2.68 9.02
C LEU A 55 3.14 -3.91 8.34
N ARG A 56 4.46 -3.89 8.12
CA ARG A 56 5.18 -5.03 7.56
C ARG A 56 5.04 -6.27 8.43
N ILE A 57 5.28 -6.12 9.72
CA ILE A 57 5.18 -7.23 10.69
C ILE A 57 3.76 -7.79 10.71
N LEU A 58 2.76 -6.93 10.68
CA LEU A 58 1.36 -7.35 10.65
C LEU A 58 1.06 -8.23 9.43
N LEU A 59 1.58 -7.87 8.26
CA LEU A 59 1.41 -8.66 7.04
C LEU A 59 2.14 -10.00 7.12
N VAL A 60 3.37 -10.00 7.61
CA VAL A 60 4.16 -11.23 7.78
C VAL A 60 3.45 -12.19 8.74
N ASP A 61 2.97 -11.68 9.87
CA ASP A 61 2.27 -12.48 10.86
C ASP A 61 0.95 -13.03 10.30
N ALA A 62 0.20 -12.21 9.58
CA ALA A 62 -1.06 -12.63 8.97
C ALA A 62 -0.83 -13.77 7.97
N TYR A 63 0.25 -13.74 7.21
CA TYR A 63 0.59 -14.79 6.26
C TYR A 63 1.00 -16.07 6.99
N SER A 64 1.85 -15.97 7.98
CA SER A 64 2.40 -17.13 8.71
C SER A 64 1.35 -17.88 9.52
N THR A 65 0.26 -17.23 9.92
CA THR A 65 -0.84 -17.86 10.67
C THR A 65 -1.85 -18.57 9.77
N ARG A 66 -1.71 -18.50 8.46
CA ARG A 66 -2.67 -19.14 7.55
C ARG A 66 -2.49 -20.65 7.55
N LYS A 67 -1.92 -21.22 6.55
CA LYS A 67 -1.70 -22.69 6.49
C LYS A 67 -0.20 -22.96 6.46
N ASN A 68 0.21 -23.99 7.23
CA ASN A 68 1.62 -24.33 7.34
C ASN A 68 2.29 -24.66 6.00
N THR A 69 1.51 -25.05 4.98
CA THR A 69 2.03 -25.43 3.68
C THR A 69 2.20 -24.24 2.71
N TRP A 70 1.61 -23.10 3.04
CA TRP A 70 1.71 -21.93 2.17
C TRP A 70 3.07 -21.26 2.29
N ARG A 71 3.64 -20.89 1.15
CA ARG A 71 4.90 -20.14 1.06
C ARG A 71 4.66 -18.87 0.26
N PRO A 72 5.23 -17.74 0.66
CA PRO A 72 5.15 -16.52 -0.14
C PRO A 72 5.76 -16.72 -1.52
N ASN A 73 5.05 -16.25 -2.54
CA ASN A 73 5.59 -16.23 -3.90
C ASN A 73 6.72 -15.21 -4.00
N ASP A 74 7.67 -15.48 -4.89
CA ASP A 74 8.78 -14.55 -5.14
C ASP A 74 8.23 -13.19 -5.55
N GLY A 75 8.75 -12.14 -4.92
CA GLY A 75 8.33 -10.77 -5.18
C GLY A 75 7.24 -10.26 -4.24
N PHE A 76 6.58 -11.14 -3.47
CA PHE A 76 5.49 -10.70 -2.58
C PHE A 76 5.97 -9.66 -1.55
N TYR A 77 7.01 -9.98 -0.79
CA TYR A 77 7.52 -9.05 0.22
C TYR A 77 8.23 -7.83 -0.41
N ASP A 78 8.79 -7.98 -1.59
CA ASP A 78 9.34 -6.83 -2.33
C ASP A 78 8.23 -5.85 -2.69
N SER A 79 7.08 -6.34 -3.13
CA SER A 79 5.92 -5.49 -3.43
C SER A 79 5.37 -4.85 -2.16
N VAL A 80 5.31 -5.59 -1.04
CA VAL A 80 4.91 -5.03 0.25
C VAL A 80 5.81 -3.85 0.63
N GLN A 81 7.12 -4.03 0.55
CA GLN A 81 8.09 -2.98 0.88
C GLN A 81 7.93 -1.77 -0.05
N TYR A 82 7.73 -2.02 -1.33
CA TYR A 82 7.53 -0.96 -2.31
C TYR A 82 6.28 -0.12 -1.96
N ILE A 83 5.17 -0.76 -1.67
CA ILE A 83 3.91 -0.07 -1.34
C ILE A 83 4.04 0.70 -0.02
N LEU A 84 4.69 0.11 0.98
CA LEU A 84 4.96 0.83 2.23
C LEU A 84 5.75 2.11 1.97
N GLY A 85 6.72 2.04 1.04
CA GLY A 85 7.51 3.21 0.65
C GLY A 85 6.69 4.28 -0.07
N THR A 86 5.71 3.91 -0.87
CA THR A 86 4.87 4.88 -1.58
C THR A 86 3.74 5.43 -0.73
N ASN A 87 3.24 4.67 0.24
CA ASN A 87 2.01 4.99 0.95
C ASN A 87 2.23 5.56 2.36
N ILE A 88 3.34 5.22 3.01
CA ILE A 88 3.69 5.77 4.31
C ILE A 88 4.82 6.77 4.06
N ILE A 89 4.49 8.04 4.09
CA ILE A 89 5.26 9.10 3.47
C ILE A 89 5.83 10.04 4.51
N LEU A 90 7.11 10.35 4.38
CA LEU A 90 7.75 11.42 5.13
C LEU A 90 7.45 12.74 4.42
N GLY A 91 6.81 13.66 5.11
CA GLY A 91 6.52 14.95 4.53
C GLY A 91 5.72 15.84 5.44
N ASP A 92 5.74 17.13 5.15
CA ASP A 92 4.93 18.13 5.83
C ASP A 92 3.69 18.39 4.98
N SER A 93 2.56 17.77 5.36
CA SER A 93 1.31 17.89 4.61
C SER A 93 0.74 19.31 4.67
N TRP A 94 1.15 20.09 5.64
CA TRP A 94 0.69 21.47 5.82
C TRP A 94 1.47 22.45 4.93
N LYS A 95 2.80 22.37 4.95
CA LYS A 95 3.67 23.31 4.23
C LYS A 95 4.25 22.73 2.94
N GLY A 96 4.32 21.44 2.82
CA GLY A 96 4.98 20.73 1.72
C GLY A 96 4.08 19.88 0.85
N ALA A 97 2.76 20.11 0.86
CA ALA A 97 1.81 19.30 0.09
C ALA A 97 2.16 19.22 -1.40
N HIS A 98 2.74 20.28 -1.96
CA HIS A 98 3.15 20.34 -3.38
C HIS A 98 4.35 19.46 -3.70
N LYS A 99 5.09 19.00 -2.68
CA LYS A 99 6.25 18.11 -2.83
C LYS A 99 5.93 16.66 -2.52
N ILE A 100 4.77 16.38 -1.92
CA ILE A 100 4.39 15.04 -1.54
C ILE A 100 3.74 14.35 -2.73
N VAL A 101 4.34 13.24 -3.16
CA VAL A 101 3.81 12.40 -4.23
C VAL A 101 2.91 11.34 -3.61
N VAL A 102 1.68 11.27 -4.09
CA VAL A 102 0.70 10.26 -3.68
C VAL A 102 0.48 9.31 -4.85
N VAL A 103 0.59 8.02 -4.59
CA VAL A 103 0.35 6.98 -5.58
C VAL A 103 -1.03 6.37 -5.33
N GLU A 104 -1.90 6.45 -6.32
CA GLU A 104 -3.18 5.76 -6.29
C GLU A 104 -3.03 4.42 -7.00
N TYR A 105 -3.44 3.35 -6.33
CA TYR A 105 -3.43 2.00 -6.88
C TYR A 105 -4.84 1.61 -7.27
N THR A 106 -5.03 1.18 -8.51
CA THR A 106 -6.31 0.64 -8.99
C THR A 106 -6.09 -0.74 -9.61
N SER A 107 -7.05 -1.62 -9.44
CA SER A 107 -6.97 -2.98 -9.98
C SER A 107 -8.20 -3.26 -10.84
N PRO A 108 -8.14 -2.95 -12.15
CA PRO A 108 -9.28 -3.19 -13.04
C PRO A 108 -9.51 -4.68 -13.32
N PHE A 109 -8.51 -5.53 -13.10
CA PHE A 109 -8.64 -6.99 -13.21
C PHE A 109 -7.74 -7.67 -12.18
N PRO A 110 -8.09 -8.93 -11.78
CA PRO A 110 -7.38 -9.63 -10.72
C PRO A 110 -5.89 -9.77 -10.98
N GLY A 111 -5.09 -9.57 -9.94
CA GLY A 111 -3.65 -9.81 -9.94
C GLY A 111 -2.80 -8.66 -10.45
N LYS A 112 -3.39 -7.60 -10.99
CA LYS A 112 -2.62 -6.49 -11.57
C LYS A 112 -3.09 -5.14 -11.06
N PHE A 113 -2.17 -4.17 -11.06
CA PHE A 113 -2.44 -2.80 -10.62
C PHE A 113 -1.96 -1.79 -11.63
N PHE A 114 -2.70 -0.69 -11.73
CA PHE A 114 -2.20 0.57 -12.26
C PHE A 114 -1.77 1.44 -11.09
N GLN A 115 -0.70 2.20 -11.28
CA GLN A 115 -0.24 3.21 -10.35
C GLN A 115 -0.41 4.57 -11.02
N ARG A 116 -1.09 5.49 -10.34
CA ARG A 116 -1.31 6.85 -10.84
C ARG A 116 -0.72 7.82 -9.84
N PHE A 117 0.13 8.72 -10.32
CA PHE A 117 0.95 9.60 -9.49
C PHE A 117 0.38 11.01 -9.48
N PHE A 118 0.17 11.53 -8.28
CA PHE A 118 -0.35 12.89 -8.05
C PHE A 118 0.51 13.58 -7.00
N THR A 119 0.35 14.90 -6.85
CA THR A 119 0.82 15.58 -5.64
C THR A 119 -0.34 15.69 -4.65
N LEU A 120 -0.01 15.73 -3.37
CA LEU A 120 -1.04 15.89 -2.32
C LEU A 120 -1.80 17.20 -2.51
N ALA A 121 -1.10 18.28 -2.87
CA ALA A 121 -1.72 19.59 -3.10
C ALA A 121 -2.80 19.54 -4.17
N GLU A 122 -2.58 18.77 -5.25
CA GLU A 122 -3.57 18.65 -6.32
C GLU A 122 -4.81 17.87 -5.86
N LEU A 123 -4.61 16.84 -5.04
CA LEU A 123 -5.72 16.03 -4.52
C LEU A 123 -6.57 16.81 -3.51
N GLU A 124 -5.99 17.79 -2.84
CA GLU A 124 -6.69 18.62 -1.85
C GLU A 124 -7.47 19.78 -2.46
N ARG A 125 -7.33 20.04 -3.75
CA ARG A 125 -8.03 21.14 -4.40
C ARG A 125 -9.54 20.89 -4.45
N PRO A 126 -10.37 21.84 -4.01
CA PRO A 126 -11.83 21.68 -4.03
C PRO A 126 -12.39 21.97 -5.43
N SER A 127 -11.92 21.28 -6.45
CA SER A 127 -12.28 21.56 -7.85
C SER A 127 -13.48 20.75 -8.36
N GLY A 128 -13.97 19.79 -7.61
CA GLY A 128 -15.03 18.89 -8.06
C GLY A 128 -14.64 17.96 -9.19
N ARG A 129 -13.43 18.04 -9.69
CA ARG A 129 -12.87 17.16 -10.72
C ARG A 129 -11.63 16.46 -10.19
N LEU A 130 -11.50 15.17 -10.54
CA LEU A 130 -10.26 14.46 -10.28
C LEU A 130 -9.14 15.07 -11.12
N PRO A 131 -7.97 15.36 -10.53
CA PRO A 131 -6.83 15.88 -11.29
C PRO A 131 -6.33 14.81 -12.25
N LYS A 132 -5.60 15.25 -13.29
CA LYS A 132 -4.89 14.32 -14.15
C LYS A 132 -3.61 13.85 -13.44
N PRO A 133 -3.29 12.56 -13.48
CA PRO A 133 -2.02 12.11 -12.93
C PRO A 133 -0.85 12.63 -13.76
N HIS A 134 0.27 12.88 -13.05
CA HIS A 134 1.53 13.25 -13.72
C HIS A 134 2.11 12.07 -14.48
N ARG A 135 1.81 10.87 -14.02
CA ARG A 135 2.34 9.63 -14.58
C ARG A 135 1.36 8.51 -14.28
N THR A 136 1.24 7.56 -15.19
CA THR A 136 0.49 6.32 -15.00
C THR A 136 1.38 5.16 -15.41
N VAL A 137 1.47 4.15 -14.54
CA VAL A 137 2.26 2.95 -14.76
C VAL A 137 1.34 1.73 -14.63
N GLY A 138 1.50 0.76 -15.49
CA GLY A 138 0.74 -0.49 -15.40
C GLY A 138 0.13 -0.88 -16.74
N ALA A 139 -0.68 -1.94 -16.78
CA ALA A 139 -1.00 -2.79 -15.60
C ALA A 139 0.20 -3.66 -15.23
N THR A 140 0.51 -3.70 -13.94
CA THR A 140 1.66 -4.42 -13.41
C THR A 140 1.18 -5.54 -12.47
N HIS A 141 1.73 -6.74 -12.65
CA HIS A 141 1.41 -7.86 -11.76
C HIS A 141 1.79 -7.52 -10.31
N TYR A 142 0.99 -7.97 -9.36
CA TYR A 142 1.20 -7.61 -7.94
C TYR A 142 2.57 -8.06 -7.39
N LEU A 143 3.20 -9.06 -8.00
CA LEU A 143 4.53 -9.53 -7.59
C LEU A 143 5.68 -8.72 -8.22
N GLU A 144 5.36 -7.83 -9.16
CA GLU A 144 6.34 -7.08 -9.94
C GLU A 144 6.29 -5.56 -9.70
N LEU A 145 5.56 -5.10 -8.71
CA LEU A 145 5.33 -3.66 -8.50
C LEU A 145 6.62 -2.87 -8.31
N ARG A 146 7.60 -3.46 -7.66
CA ARG A 146 8.91 -2.84 -7.43
C ARG A 146 9.66 -2.55 -8.75
N HIS A 147 9.38 -3.28 -9.81
CA HIS A 147 10.03 -3.15 -11.11
C HIS A 147 9.16 -2.38 -12.12
N ALA A 148 8.03 -1.83 -11.69
CA ALA A 148 7.13 -1.10 -12.57
C ALA A 148 7.74 0.25 -12.96
N ASP A 149 7.71 0.56 -14.26
CA ASP A 149 8.18 1.83 -14.81
C ASP A 149 7.04 2.62 -15.46
#